data_fe73da68c57f65c55acb9ef95407aa59
#
_entry.id   fe73da68c57f65c55acb9ef95407aa59
#
_cell.length_a   1.000
_cell.length_b   1.000
_cell.length_c   1.000
_cell.angle_alpha   90.00
_cell.angle_beta   90.00
_cell.angle_gamma   90.00
#
_symmetry.space_group_name_H-M   'P 1'
#
loop_
_entity.id
_entity.type
_entity.pdbx_description
1 polymer ?
#
loop_
_entity_poly.entity_id
_entity_poly.type
_entity_poly.pdbx_seq_one_letter_code
_entity_poly.pdbx_strand_id
1 'polypeptide(L)'
;MQKGDYEKAAEAFTKAIEENKEDAIPYINFANLLSSVNELERALAFYDKALELDSGAATAYYGAGNAYVVKEMYKEAKDMFEKALRAGMENGDLFYMLGTVLVKLEQPKLALPYLQRAVELNENDTEARFQFGMCLANEGMLDEALSQFAAVTEQDPGHADAFYNAGVAYAYKENREKALEMLDKAIDIQPDHMLALHAKKLIDPS
;
A
#
# COMPACT_ATOMS: atom_id res chain seq x y z
N MET A 1 -0.64 12.26 -17.75
CA MET A 1 -0.76 11.96 -19.20
C MET A 1 -1.39 13.14 -19.90
N GLN A 2 -0.87 13.57 -21.09
CA GLN A 2 -1.49 14.68 -21.83
C GLN A 2 -2.81 14.18 -22.47
N LYS A 3 -3.81 15.09 -22.60
CA LYS A 3 -5.13 14.74 -23.14
C LYS A 3 -5.07 14.01 -24.50
N GLY A 4 -4.16 14.43 -25.38
CA GLY A 4 -4.00 13.80 -26.70
C GLY A 4 -3.40 12.39 -26.66
N ASP A 5 -2.65 12.04 -25.61
CA ASP A 5 -2.11 10.69 -25.45
C ASP A 5 -3.17 9.73 -24.95
N TYR A 6 -4.09 10.22 -24.09
CA TYR A 6 -5.24 9.45 -23.63
C TYR A 6 -6.18 9.07 -24.78
N GLU A 7 -6.56 10.04 -25.63
CA GLU A 7 -7.46 9.80 -26.75
C GLU A 7 -6.91 8.75 -27.72
N LYS A 8 -5.62 8.87 -28.08
CA LYS A 8 -4.95 7.87 -28.94
C LYS A 8 -4.88 6.47 -28.30
N ALA A 9 -4.60 6.40 -27.02
CA ALA A 9 -4.57 5.12 -26.30
C ALA A 9 -5.97 4.49 -26.23
N ALA A 10 -7.01 5.28 -25.96
CA ALA A 10 -8.37 4.83 -25.93
C ALA A 10 -8.84 4.32 -27.30
N GLU A 11 -8.53 5.03 -28.40
CA GLU A 11 -8.80 4.57 -29.76
C GLU A 11 -8.10 3.24 -30.07
N ALA A 12 -6.82 3.11 -29.70
CA ALA A 12 -6.05 1.88 -29.93
C ALA A 12 -6.64 0.68 -29.21
N PHE A 13 -7.04 0.85 -27.92
CA PHE A 13 -7.67 -0.25 -27.17
C PHE A 13 -9.06 -0.56 -27.68
N THR A 14 -9.87 0.43 -28.09
CA THR A 14 -11.16 0.20 -28.71
C THR A 14 -11.01 -0.63 -29.99
N LYS A 15 -10.06 -0.28 -30.84
CA LYS A 15 -9.78 -1.02 -32.07
C LYS A 15 -9.32 -2.45 -31.76
N ALA A 16 -8.43 -2.65 -30.78
CA ALA A 16 -7.98 -3.99 -30.38
C ALA A 16 -9.13 -4.86 -29.89
N ILE A 17 -10.08 -4.29 -29.13
CA ILE A 17 -11.31 -4.97 -28.70
C ILE A 17 -12.20 -5.34 -29.89
N GLU A 18 -12.35 -4.44 -30.89
CA GLU A 18 -13.16 -4.71 -32.09
C GLU A 18 -12.55 -5.82 -32.95
N GLU A 19 -11.22 -5.88 -33.04
CA GLU A 19 -10.47 -6.90 -33.80
C GLU A 19 -10.54 -8.28 -33.15
N ASN A 20 -10.56 -8.36 -31.81
CA ASN A 20 -10.68 -9.64 -31.07
C ASN A 20 -11.50 -9.45 -29.78
N LYS A 21 -12.80 -9.64 -29.88
CA LYS A 21 -13.75 -9.46 -28.76
C LYS A 21 -13.64 -10.54 -27.67
N GLU A 22 -12.99 -11.65 -27.96
CA GLU A 22 -12.80 -12.77 -27.03
C GLU A 22 -11.44 -12.71 -26.28
N ASP A 23 -10.60 -11.73 -26.57
CA ASP A 23 -9.34 -11.52 -25.88
C ASP A 23 -9.54 -10.59 -24.67
N ALA A 24 -9.23 -11.08 -23.46
CA ALA A 24 -9.35 -10.33 -22.22
C ALA A 24 -8.31 -9.19 -22.10
N ILE A 25 -7.12 -9.31 -22.74
CA ILE A 25 -6.00 -8.38 -22.55
C ILE A 25 -6.35 -6.94 -22.97
N PRO A 26 -6.97 -6.66 -24.14
CA PRO A 26 -7.35 -5.29 -24.50
C PRO A 26 -8.33 -4.64 -23.52
N TYR A 27 -9.25 -5.43 -22.94
CA TYR A 27 -10.18 -4.94 -21.92
C TYR A 27 -9.45 -4.56 -20.63
N ILE A 28 -8.50 -5.37 -20.17
CA ILE A 28 -7.66 -5.06 -18.99
C ILE A 28 -6.88 -3.78 -19.22
N ASN A 29 -6.23 -3.65 -20.37
CA ASN A 29 -5.42 -2.48 -20.71
C ASN A 29 -6.28 -1.22 -20.79
N PHE A 30 -7.49 -1.32 -21.34
CA PHE A 30 -8.41 -0.17 -21.38
C PHE A 30 -8.92 0.18 -19.98
N ALA A 31 -9.22 -0.82 -19.14
CA ALA A 31 -9.58 -0.61 -17.73
C ALA A 31 -8.46 0.11 -16.95
N ASN A 32 -7.19 -0.31 -17.15
CA ASN A 32 -6.03 0.36 -16.54
C ASN A 32 -5.93 1.83 -16.99
N LEU A 33 -6.16 2.11 -18.28
CA LEU A 33 -6.19 3.47 -18.80
C LEU A 33 -7.29 4.30 -18.14
N LEU A 34 -8.50 3.77 -18.04
CA LEU A 34 -9.65 4.43 -17.40
C LEU A 34 -9.37 4.69 -15.91
N SER A 35 -8.78 3.73 -15.20
CA SER A 35 -8.36 3.88 -13.80
C SER A 35 -7.35 5.01 -13.63
N SER A 36 -6.39 5.15 -14.54
CA SER A 36 -5.36 6.20 -14.51
C SER A 36 -5.91 7.62 -14.65
N VAL A 37 -7.11 7.77 -15.21
CA VAL A 37 -7.84 9.05 -15.33
C VAL A 37 -9.03 9.15 -14.38
N ASN A 38 -9.08 8.26 -13.38
CA ASN A 38 -10.08 8.22 -12.32
C ASN A 38 -11.54 7.94 -12.81
N GLU A 39 -11.68 7.29 -14.00
CA GLU A 39 -12.98 6.81 -14.49
C GLU A 39 -13.28 5.41 -13.94
N LEU A 40 -13.36 5.29 -12.61
CA LEU A 40 -13.33 4.01 -11.89
C LEU A 40 -14.52 3.10 -12.20
N GLU A 41 -15.74 3.64 -12.35
CA GLU A 41 -16.93 2.84 -12.69
C GLU A 41 -16.78 2.17 -14.04
N ARG A 42 -16.27 2.91 -15.03
CA ARG A 42 -16.00 2.36 -16.36
C ARG A 42 -14.87 1.34 -16.32
N ALA A 43 -13.80 1.65 -15.58
CA ALA A 43 -12.69 0.72 -15.40
C ALA A 43 -13.17 -0.63 -14.84
N LEU A 44 -13.98 -0.60 -13.77
CA LEU A 44 -14.55 -1.81 -13.18
C LEU A 44 -15.39 -2.61 -14.19
N ALA A 45 -16.23 -1.95 -14.99
CA ALA A 45 -17.00 -2.65 -16.02
C ALA A 45 -16.12 -3.34 -17.08
N PHE A 46 -14.97 -2.74 -17.43
CA PHE A 46 -14.01 -3.36 -18.36
C PHE A 46 -13.22 -4.50 -17.70
N TYR A 47 -12.86 -4.40 -16.40
CA TYR A 47 -12.28 -5.53 -15.66
C TYR A 47 -13.27 -6.68 -15.56
N ASP A 48 -14.54 -6.42 -15.24
CA ASP A 48 -15.57 -7.45 -15.18
C ASP A 48 -15.71 -8.16 -16.54
N LYS A 49 -15.70 -7.40 -17.64
CA LYS A 49 -15.73 -7.98 -18.99
C LYS A 49 -14.52 -8.85 -19.29
N ALA A 50 -13.32 -8.40 -18.88
CA ALA A 50 -12.11 -9.21 -19.02
C ALA A 50 -12.21 -10.53 -18.22
N LEU A 51 -12.79 -10.49 -17.01
CA LEU A 51 -12.97 -11.66 -16.14
C LEU A 51 -14.06 -12.61 -16.61
N GLU A 52 -15.06 -12.11 -17.37
CA GLU A 52 -16.01 -12.98 -18.09
C GLU A 52 -15.34 -13.79 -19.21
N LEU A 53 -14.32 -13.19 -19.88
CA LEU A 53 -13.58 -13.83 -20.97
C LEU A 53 -12.47 -14.75 -20.42
N ASP A 54 -11.77 -14.31 -19.38
CA ASP A 54 -10.72 -15.07 -18.70
C ASP A 54 -10.85 -14.93 -17.18
N SER A 55 -11.50 -15.89 -16.55
CA SER A 55 -11.65 -15.94 -15.08
C SER A 55 -10.34 -16.18 -14.32
N GLY A 56 -9.24 -16.50 -15.01
CA GLY A 56 -7.91 -16.65 -14.47
C GLY A 56 -7.04 -15.39 -14.59
N ALA A 57 -7.58 -14.29 -15.16
CA ALA A 57 -6.82 -13.05 -15.37
C ALA A 57 -6.48 -12.34 -14.05
N ALA A 58 -5.41 -12.78 -13.39
CA ALA A 58 -4.97 -12.23 -12.10
C ALA A 58 -4.77 -10.71 -12.13
N THR A 59 -4.27 -10.17 -13.24
CA THR A 59 -4.07 -8.72 -13.44
C THR A 59 -5.39 -7.94 -13.49
N ALA A 60 -6.49 -8.54 -13.98
CA ALA A 60 -7.81 -7.91 -13.96
C ALA A 60 -8.34 -7.82 -12.52
N TYR A 61 -8.21 -8.88 -11.73
CA TYR A 61 -8.55 -8.85 -10.31
C TYR A 61 -7.74 -7.81 -9.55
N TYR A 62 -6.42 -7.77 -9.77
CA TYR A 62 -5.54 -6.79 -9.12
C TYR A 62 -5.93 -5.34 -9.49
N GLY A 63 -6.19 -5.07 -10.78
CA GLY A 63 -6.63 -3.75 -11.24
C GLY A 63 -7.99 -3.34 -10.66
N ALA A 64 -8.96 -4.27 -10.62
CA ALA A 64 -10.25 -4.04 -9.98
C ALA A 64 -10.10 -3.77 -8.47
N GLY A 65 -9.22 -4.52 -7.77
CA GLY A 65 -8.89 -4.31 -6.38
C GLY A 65 -8.37 -2.89 -6.13
N ASN A 66 -7.43 -2.42 -6.95
CA ASN A 66 -6.91 -1.04 -6.87
C ASN A 66 -8.01 0.00 -7.10
N ALA A 67 -8.91 -0.21 -8.08
CA ALA A 67 -10.03 0.70 -8.31
C ALA A 67 -10.97 0.75 -7.08
N TYR A 68 -11.23 -0.37 -6.42
CA TYR A 68 -12.01 -0.41 -5.19
C TYR A 68 -11.28 0.27 -4.02
N VAL A 69 -9.95 0.19 -3.91
CA VAL A 69 -9.18 0.93 -2.89
C VAL A 69 -9.35 2.43 -3.07
N VAL A 70 -9.26 2.94 -4.31
CA VAL A 70 -9.47 4.38 -4.60
C VAL A 70 -10.89 4.82 -4.23
N LYS A 71 -11.88 3.92 -4.35
CA LYS A 71 -13.28 4.15 -3.92
C LYS A 71 -13.51 3.92 -2.43
N GLU A 72 -12.49 3.60 -1.65
CA GLU A 72 -12.57 3.23 -0.22
C GLU A 72 -13.48 2.02 0.08
N MET A 73 -13.74 1.20 -0.95
CA MET A 73 -14.52 -0.03 -0.86
C MET A 73 -13.61 -1.19 -0.48
N TYR A 74 -13.09 -1.15 0.76
CA TYR A 74 -12.01 -2.04 1.21
C TYR A 74 -12.40 -3.52 1.27
N LYS A 75 -13.68 -3.84 1.49
CA LYS A 75 -14.14 -5.24 1.49
C LYS A 75 -14.08 -5.85 0.09
N GLU A 76 -14.56 -5.10 -0.90
CA GLU A 76 -14.53 -5.46 -2.31
C GLU A 76 -13.08 -5.53 -2.82
N ALA A 77 -12.24 -4.56 -2.42
CA ALA A 77 -10.82 -4.56 -2.74
C ALA A 77 -10.13 -5.83 -2.24
N LYS A 78 -10.36 -6.21 -0.96
CA LYS A 78 -9.83 -7.44 -0.36
C LYS A 78 -10.23 -8.67 -1.17
N ASP A 79 -11.54 -8.80 -1.52
CA ASP A 79 -12.04 -9.94 -2.31
C ASP A 79 -11.33 -10.04 -3.67
N MET A 80 -11.14 -8.91 -4.35
CA MET A 80 -10.43 -8.87 -5.63
C MET A 80 -8.96 -9.25 -5.49
N PHE A 81 -8.25 -8.73 -4.49
CA PHE A 81 -6.85 -9.10 -4.27
C PHE A 81 -6.69 -10.58 -3.87
N GLU A 82 -7.59 -11.12 -3.06
CA GLU A 82 -7.59 -12.56 -2.76
C GLU A 82 -7.86 -13.42 -3.99
N LYS A 83 -8.70 -12.96 -4.93
CA LYS A 83 -8.90 -13.63 -6.22
C LYS A 83 -7.65 -13.54 -7.10
N ALA A 84 -6.96 -12.39 -7.13
CA ALA A 84 -5.70 -12.23 -7.83
C ALA A 84 -4.64 -13.22 -7.29
N LEU A 85 -4.54 -13.37 -5.96
CA LEU A 85 -3.66 -14.33 -5.32
C LEU A 85 -4.00 -15.78 -5.72
N ARG A 86 -5.29 -16.15 -5.66
CA ARG A 86 -5.77 -17.49 -6.10
C ARG A 86 -5.54 -17.75 -7.58
N ALA A 87 -5.52 -16.69 -8.41
CA ALA A 87 -5.20 -16.75 -9.83
C ALA A 87 -3.68 -16.78 -10.12
N GLY A 88 -2.85 -16.89 -9.07
CA GLY A 88 -1.40 -17.10 -9.17
C GLY A 88 -0.56 -15.84 -9.18
N MET A 89 -1.11 -14.65 -8.87
CA MET A 89 -0.28 -13.46 -8.70
C MET A 89 0.38 -13.49 -7.30
N GLU A 90 1.71 -13.59 -7.28
CA GLU A 90 2.50 -13.60 -6.04
C GLU A 90 3.66 -12.61 -6.15
N ASN A 91 3.37 -11.31 -5.96
CA ASN A 91 4.38 -10.26 -5.95
C ASN A 91 4.24 -9.35 -4.72
N GLY A 92 5.27 -8.54 -4.44
CA GLY A 92 5.31 -7.64 -3.29
C GLY A 92 4.13 -6.67 -3.26
N ASP A 93 3.76 -6.11 -4.43
CA ASP A 93 2.68 -5.13 -4.54
C ASP A 93 1.33 -5.71 -4.12
N LEU A 94 0.99 -6.94 -4.57
CA LEU A 94 -0.26 -7.60 -4.18
C LEU A 94 -0.30 -7.86 -2.67
N PHE A 95 0.80 -8.37 -2.11
CA PHE A 95 0.88 -8.64 -0.68
C PHE A 95 0.81 -7.36 0.14
N TYR A 96 1.48 -6.28 -0.30
CA TYR A 96 1.37 -4.96 0.32
C TYR A 96 -0.06 -4.44 0.29
N MET A 97 -0.75 -4.53 -0.86
CA MET A 97 -2.15 -4.07 -1.00
C MET A 97 -3.10 -4.89 -0.13
N LEU A 98 -2.94 -6.21 -0.04
CA LEU A 98 -3.71 -7.06 0.88
C LEU A 98 -3.50 -6.65 2.34
N GLY A 99 -2.25 -6.44 2.75
CA GLY A 99 -1.93 -5.97 4.09
C GLY A 99 -2.56 -4.61 4.39
N THR A 100 -2.39 -3.65 3.48
CA THR A 100 -2.94 -2.29 3.63
C THR A 100 -4.46 -2.31 3.75
N VAL A 101 -5.14 -3.05 2.90
CA VAL A 101 -6.61 -3.16 2.94
C VAL A 101 -7.09 -3.81 4.24
N LEU A 102 -6.38 -4.83 4.74
CA LEU A 102 -6.70 -5.45 6.03
C LEU A 102 -6.52 -4.47 7.21
N VAL A 103 -5.49 -3.62 7.18
CA VAL A 103 -5.32 -2.53 8.17
C VAL A 103 -6.50 -1.56 8.10
N LYS A 104 -6.92 -1.15 6.89
CA LYS A 104 -8.09 -0.28 6.68
C LYS A 104 -9.42 -0.91 7.15
N LEU A 105 -9.50 -2.22 7.15
CA LEU A 105 -10.63 -2.99 7.69
C LEU A 105 -10.52 -3.25 9.20
N GLU A 106 -9.57 -2.62 9.89
CA GLU A 106 -9.31 -2.80 11.32
C GLU A 106 -8.96 -4.27 11.69
N GLN A 107 -8.26 -4.96 10.79
CA GLN A 107 -7.82 -6.35 10.96
C GLN A 107 -6.28 -6.47 10.92
N PRO A 108 -5.52 -5.74 11.77
CA PRO A 108 -4.06 -5.68 11.69
C PRO A 108 -3.39 -7.04 11.89
N LYS A 109 -3.95 -7.92 12.74
CA LYS A 109 -3.40 -9.28 12.93
C LYS A 109 -3.39 -10.09 11.65
N LEU A 110 -4.41 -9.94 10.81
CA LEU A 110 -4.48 -10.62 9.52
C LEU A 110 -3.60 -9.96 8.47
N ALA A 111 -3.26 -8.67 8.64
CA ALA A 111 -2.37 -7.95 7.74
C ALA A 111 -0.89 -8.38 7.87
N LEU A 112 -0.45 -8.76 9.09
CA LEU A 112 0.94 -9.06 9.40
C LEU A 112 1.61 -10.04 8.42
N PRO A 113 1.07 -11.24 8.14
CA PRO A 113 1.73 -12.19 7.22
C PRO A 113 1.83 -11.66 5.78
N TYR A 114 0.88 -10.84 5.34
CA TYR A 114 0.91 -10.23 4.01
C TYR A 114 1.96 -9.12 3.93
N LEU A 115 2.01 -8.22 4.92
CA LEU A 115 3.02 -7.16 4.98
C LEU A 115 4.43 -7.73 5.13
N GLN A 116 4.61 -8.77 5.94
CA GLN A 116 5.87 -9.49 6.04
C GLN A 116 6.28 -10.03 4.66
N ARG A 117 5.35 -10.70 3.97
CA ARG A 117 5.65 -11.28 2.65
C ARG A 117 5.97 -10.22 1.60
N ALA A 118 5.33 -9.05 1.65
CA ALA A 118 5.66 -7.92 0.79
C ALA A 118 7.11 -7.47 0.98
N VAL A 119 7.54 -7.30 2.24
CA VAL A 119 8.93 -6.93 2.58
C VAL A 119 9.94 -8.00 2.17
N GLU A 120 9.62 -9.29 2.34
CA GLU A 120 10.50 -10.40 1.90
C GLU A 120 10.69 -10.42 0.37
N LEU A 121 9.65 -10.08 -0.39
CA LEU A 121 9.71 -10.07 -1.86
C LEU A 121 10.35 -8.81 -2.43
N ASN A 122 10.32 -7.71 -1.70
CA ASN A 122 10.97 -6.44 -2.07
C ASN A 122 11.57 -5.77 -0.83
N GLU A 123 12.80 -6.14 -0.50
CA GLU A 123 13.51 -5.61 0.67
C GLU A 123 13.79 -4.09 0.60
N ASN A 124 13.72 -3.50 -0.60
CA ASN A 124 13.93 -2.06 -0.81
C ASN A 124 12.63 -1.24 -0.77
N ASP A 125 11.48 -1.87 -0.56
CA ASP A 125 10.21 -1.18 -0.40
C ASP A 125 10.09 -0.61 1.02
N THR A 126 10.56 0.62 1.20
CA THR A 126 10.52 1.34 2.49
C THR A 126 9.10 1.55 2.98
N GLU A 127 8.13 1.76 2.08
CA GLU A 127 6.73 1.97 2.44
C GLU A 127 6.10 0.67 2.98
N ALA A 128 6.29 -0.46 2.29
CA ALA A 128 5.81 -1.76 2.77
C ALA A 128 6.43 -2.11 4.13
N ARG A 129 7.73 -1.85 4.30
CA ARG A 129 8.46 -2.06 5.55
C ARG A 129 7.96 -1.15 6.67
N PHE A 130 7.70 0.12 6.38
CA PHE A 130 7.14 1.07 7.34
C PHE A 130 5.75 0.62 7.80
N GLN A 131 4.85 0.25 6.89
CA GLN A 131 3.52 -0.26 7.21
C GLN A 131 3.58 -1.55 8.02
N PHE A 132 4.53 -2.45 7.73
CA PHE A 132 4.76 -3.66 8.52
C PHE A 132 5.18 -3.30 9.96
N GLY A 133 6.14 -2.37 10.13
CA GLY A 133 6.56 -1.87 11.43
C GLY A 133 5.41 -1.25 12.23
N MET A 134 4.57 -0.44 11.59
CA MET A 134 3.38 0.15 12.19
C MET A 134 2.39 -0.93 12.67
N CYS A 135 2.18 -1.95 11.85
CA CYS A 135 1.29 -3.04 12.18
C CYS A 135 1.80 -3.86 13.38
N LEU A 136 3.11 -4.14 13.41
CA LEU A 136 3.78 -4.79 14.55
C LEU A 136 3.67 -3.97 15.84
N ALA A 137 3.91 -2.64 15.77
CA ALA A 137 3.81 -1.75 16.92
C ALA A 137 2.39 -1.72 17.50
N ASN A 138 1.37 -1.67 16.64
CA ASN A 138 -0.04 -1.70 17.03
C ASN A 138 -0.44 -3.02 17.74
N GLU A 139 0.22 -4.12 17.39
CA GLU A 139 0.03 -5.42 18.05
C GLU A 139 0.95 -5.61 19.29
N GLY A 140 1.71 -4.59 19.67
CA GLY A 140 2.59 -4.61 20.85
C GLY A 140 3.92 -5.35 20.61
N MET A 141 4.24 -5.75 19.39
CA MET A 141 5.49 -6.40 19.00
C MET A 141 6.58 -5.34 18.79
N LEU A 142 6.94 -4.66 19.89
CA LEU A 142 7.73 -3.42 19.82
C LEU A 142 9.17 -3.64 19.36
N ASP A 143 9.80 -4.78 19.68
CA ASP A 143 11.18 -5.05 19.27
C ASP A 143 11.28 -5.30 17.77
N GLU A 144 10.33 -6.05 17.23
CA GLU A 144 10.21 -6.32 15.81
C GLU A 144 9.86 -5.03 15.05
N ALA A 145 8.94 -4.21 15.58
CA ALA A 145 8.61 -2.90 15.00
C ALA A 145 9.82 -1.98 14.94
N LEU A 146 10.59 -1.87 16.03
CA LEU A 146 11.82 -1.08 16.07
C LEU A 146 12.85 -1.55 15.04
N SER A 147 12.96 -2.87 14.81
CA SER A 147 13.83 -3.42 13.77
C SER A 147 13.40 -2.96 12.37
N GLN A 148 12.08 -2.92 12.10
CA GLN A 148 11.58 -2.43 10.81
C GLN A 148 11.81 -0.93 10.65
N PHE A 149 11.50 -0.10 11.67
CA PHE A 149 11.73 1.34 11.62
C PHE A 149 13.22 1.69 11.46
N ALA A 150 14.11 0.94 12.11
CA ALA A 150 15.55 1.11 11.94
C ALA A 150 15.98 0.86 10.48
N ALA A 151 15.49 -0.22 9.86
CA ALA A 151 15.76 -0.51 8.45
C ALA A 151 15.19 0.55 7.51
N VAL A 152 13.98 1.09 7.80
CA VAL A 152 13.42 2.23 7.05
C VAL A 152 14.32 3.45 7.13
N THR A 153 14.76 3.84 8.33
CA THR A 153 15.60 5.04 8.53
C THR A 153 17.03 4.88 8.01
N GLU A 154 17.52 3.65 7.86
CA GLU A 154 18.77 3.35 7.19
C GLU A 154 18.67 3.53 5.67
N GLN A 155 17.56 3.10 5.08
CA GLN A 155 17.30 3.23 3.63
C GLN A 155 16.87 4.64 3.24
N ASP A 156 16.04 5.29 4.06
CA ASP A 156 15.58 6.66 3.91
C ASP A 156 15.81 7.45 5.20
N PRO A 157 16.97 8.11 5.34
CA PRO A 157 17.28 8.96 6.50
C PRO A 157 16.37 10.19 6.63
N GLY A 158 15.58 10.53 5.60
CA GLY A 158 14.60 11.62 5.61
C GLY A 158 13.21 11.22 6.11
N HIS A 159 12.99 9.97 6.47
CA HIS A 159 11.67 9.46 6.85
C HIS A 159 11.30 9.84 8.30
N ALA A 160 10.78 11.06 8.49
CA ALA A 160 10.45 11.62 9.81
C ALA A 160 9.46 10.75 10.60
N ASP A 161 8.42 10.20 9.92
CA ASP A 161 7.43 9.33 10.57
C ASP A 161 8.03 8.03 11.12
N ALA A 162 9.05 7.46 10.47
CA ALA A 162 9.71 6.25 10.99
C ALA A 162 10.51 6.57 12.28
N PHE A 163 11.20 7.70 12.34
CA PHE A 163 11.83 8.16 13.56
C PHE A 163 10.81 8.46 14.67
N TYR A 164 9.70 9.13 14.33
CA TYR A 164 8.64 9.38 15.30
C TYR A 164 8.07 8.06 15.87
N ASN A 165 7.73 7.09 15.03
CA ASN A 165 7.19 5.82 15.48
C ASN A 165 8.20 4.98 16.28
N ALA A 166 9.48 5.03 15.92
CA ALA A 166 10.55 4.44 16.73
C ALA A 166 10.64 5.12 18.11
N GLY A 167 10.55 6.44 18.19
CA GLY A 167 10.50 7.20 19.42
C GLY A 167 9.33 6.80 20.32
N VAL A 168 8.15 6.67 19.75
CA VAL A 168 6.94 6.20 20.46
C VAL A 168 7.15 4.77 20.97
N ALA A 169 7.66 3.85 20.13
CA ALA A 169 7.93 2.48 20.53
C ALA A 169 8.95 2.38 21.68
N TYR A 170 10.01 3.20 21.65
CA TYR A 170 10.97 3.29 22.78
C TYR A 170 10.31 3.86 24.05
N ALA A 171 9.39 4.82 23.93
CA ALA A 171 8.66 5.36 25.08
C ALA A 171 7.78 4.28 25.72
N TYR A 172 7.08 3.46 24.95
CA TYR A 172 6.33 2.32 25.46
C TYR A 172 7.21 1.25 26.12
N LYS A 173 8.48 1.14 25.70
CA LYS A 173 9.49 0.28 26.34
C LYS A 173 10.18 0.96 27.54
N GLU A 174 9.68 2.12 27.99
CA GLU A 174 10.22 2.92 29.09
C GLU A 174 11.68 3.37 28.87
N ASN A 175 12.17 3.34 27.64
CA ASN A 175 13.49 3.83 27.28
C ASN A 175 13.44 5.31 26.87
N ARG A 176 13.36 6.18 27.88
CA ARG A 176 13.21 7.65 27.71
C ARG A 176 14.32 8.25 26.85
N GLU A 177 15.56 7.84 27.04
CA GLU A 177 16.72 8.40 26.33
C GLU A 177 16.60 8.18 24.82
N LYS A 178 16.40 6.93 24.41
CA LYS A 178 16.22 6.60 23.00
C LYS A 178 14.93 7.16 22.41
N ALA A 179 13.86 7.24 23.20
CA ALA A 179 12.62 7.86 22.76
C ALA A 179 12.84 9.33 22.37
N LEU A 180 13.50 10.11 23.23
CA LEU A 180 13.83 11.52 22.96
C LEU A 180 14.78 11.66 21.77
N GLU A 181 15.82 10.82 21.68
CA GLU A 181 16.74 10.83 20.53
C GLU A 181 15.99 10.64 19.20
N MET A 182 15.07 9.67 19.12
CA MET A 182 14.33 9.42 17.89
C MET A 182 13.33 10.54 17.58
N LEU A 183 12.65 11.07 18.59
CA LEU A 183 11.73 12.20 18.42
C LEU A 183 12.45 13.47 17.97
N ASP A 184 13.66 13.72 18.48
CA ASP A 184 14.49 14.85 18.05
C ASP A 184 14.88 14.71 16.59
N LYS A 185 15.29 13.53 16.14
CA LYS A 185 15.57 13.27 14.72
C LYS A 185 14.35 13.52 13.84
N ALA A 186 13.15 13.08 14.27
CA ALA A 186 11.92 13.35 13.53
C ALA A 186 11.65 14.86 13.39
N ILE A 187 11.87 15.63 14.46
CA ILE A 187 11.68 17.09 14.48
C ILE A 187 12.78 17.81 13.67
N ASP A 188 14.03 17.34 13.72
CA ASP A 188 15.12 17.90 12.91
C ASP A 188 14.85 17.74 11.41
N ILE A 189 14.26 16.61 10.98
CA ILE A 189 13.89 16.35 9.60
C ILE A 189 12.65 17.18 9.22
N GLN A 190 11.63 17.18 10.07
CA GLN A 190 10.38 17.89 9.87
C GLN A 190 10.03 18.73 11.10
N PRO A 191 10.43 20.03 11.13
CA PRO A 191 10.24 20.91 12.30
C PRO A 191 8.78 21.14 12.72
N ASP A 192 7.84 20.95 11.81
CA ASP A 192 6.40 21.06 12.04
C ASP A 192 5.71 19.68 12.27
N HIS A 193 6.47 18.65 12.58
CA HIS A 193 5.92 17.32 12.88
C HIS A 193 5.17 17.33 14.23
N MET A 194 3.89 17.70 14.20
CA MET A 194 3.07 17.95 15.40
C MET A 194 3.03 16.79 16.38
N LEU A 195 2.98 15.55 15.86
CA LEU A 195 2.94 14.34 16.71
C LEU A 195 4.26 14.13 17.46
N ALA A 196 5.40 14.34 16.80
CA ALA A 196 6.72 14.21 17.44
C ALA A 196 6.94 15.30 18.50
N LEU A 197 6.57 16.56 18.20
CA LEU A 197 6.62 17.67 19.16
C LEU A 197 5.75 17.39 20.39
N HIS A 198 4.53 16.88 20.18
CA HIS A 198 3.64 16.53 21.27
C HIS A 198 4.19 15.36 22.12
N ALA A 199 4.63 14.28 21.46
CA ALA A 199 5.21 13.12 22.16
C ALA A 199 6.44 13.52 22.99
N LYS A 200 7.35 14.34 22.42
CA LYS A 200 8.52 14.85 23.13
C LYS A 200 8.12 15.61 24.40
N LYS A 201 7.13 16.51 24.28
CA LYS A 201 6.64 17.31 25.43
C LYS A 201 6.00 16.44 26.52
N LEU A 202 5.37 15.30 26.16
CA LEU A 202 4.82 14.38 27.17
C LEU A 202 5.93 13.64 27.93
N ILE A 203 7.05 13.31 27.25
CA ILE A 203 8.18 12.59 27.84
C ILE A 203 9.08 13.56 28.62
N ASP A 204 9.26 14.78 28.11
CA ASP A 204 10.10 15.84 28.71
C ASP A 204 9.35 17.17 28.76
N PRO A 205 8.61 17.44 29.86
CA PRO A 205 7.76 18.61 30.02
C PRO A 205 8.52 19.93 30.26
N SER A 206 9.87 19.94 30.20
CA SER A 206 10.72 21.10 30.51
C SER A 206 10.56 22.27 29.53
#